data_fbc48d6b833e26a5e6d6a08458a4ea18
#
_entry.id   fbc48d6b833e26a5e6d6a08458a4ea18
#
_cell.length_a   1.000
_cell.length_b   1.000
_cell.length_c   1.000
_cell.angle_alpha   90.00
_cell.angle_beta   90.00
_cell.angle_gamma   90.00
#
_symmetry.space_group_name_H-M   'P 1'
#
loop_
_entity.id
_entity.type
_entity.pdbx_description
1 polymer ?
#
loop_
_entity_poly.entity_id
_entity_poly.type
_entity_poly.pdbx_seq_one_letter_code
_entity_poly.pdbx_strand_id
1 'polypeptide(L)'
;MRGRAALAVLAVLAGCGGDAGTPAPKAASTPPAGTFDVDGHGMFIECKGDGAPTVVLESGLGVDSTSTWAAVRPAVARFTRVCLYDRAGMAASEPGPKPRTSEAMTAELHALLGKAGVKPPYVLAGASLGGMNAQLFASEHPGEVKGVVLVDSLHPDLDRRIEPLLGRRGARERRQALGQNAEGVTYTDLLASDEQVRAARADFPPVPLIALEHGISFEPGGEPVPSVEKLWGELQADNARLSPGGRVVVAAKSHHRIAEDEPDVVVGAIRKVVEQARGR
;
A
#
# COMPACT_ATOMS: atom_id res chain seq x y z
N MET A 1 -40.75 56.35 71.35
CA MET A 1 -41.85 55.76 70.59
C MET A 1 -41.17 55.07 69.33
N ARG A 2 -41.53 53.91 69.07
CA ARG A 2 -40.83 52.89 68.31
C ARG A 2 -40.63 53.23 66.83
N GLY A 3 -39.33 53.31 66.40
CA GLY A 3 -38.94 53.37 64.98
C GLY A 3 -38.61 52.03 64.46
N ARG A 4 -39.20 51.62 63.33
CA ARG A 4 -38.95 50.34 62.65
C ARG A 4 -37.86 50.59 61.60
N ALA A 5 -36.76 49.82 61.74
CA ALA A 5 -35.72 49.77 60.72
C ALA A 5 -36.16 48.81 59.62
N ALA A 6 -36.09 49.26 58.38
CA ALA A 6 -36.29 48.39 57.20
C ALA A 6 -34.93 47.82 56.75
N LEU A 7 -34.84 46.50 56.72
CA LEU A 7 -33.68 45.74 56.19
C LEU A 7 -33.83 45.62 54.65
N ALA A 8 -32.91 46.23 53.92
CA ALA A 8 -32.78 45.99 52.46
C ALA A 8 -31.95 44.78 52.24
N VAL A 9 -32.54 43.77 51.61
CA VAL A 9 -31.85 42.55 51.18
C VAL A 9 -31.31 42.80 49.76
N LEU A 10 -29.99 42.87 49.61
CA LEU A 10 -29.30 42.88 48.33
C LEU A 10 -29.23 41.45 47.80
N ALA A 11 -29.94 41.12 46.71
CA ALA A 11 -29.81 39.88 45.99
C ALA A 11 -28.59 39.95 45.05
N VAL A 12 -27.55 39.19 45.36
CA VAL A 12 -26.39 39.00 44.45
C VAL A 12 -26.76 37.91 43.45
N LEU A 13 -26.96 38.30 42.18
CA LEU A 13 -27.08 37.38 41.04
C LEU A 13 -25.69 36.87 40.71
N ALA A 14 -25.36 35.63 41.08
CA ALA A 14 -24.20 34.89 40.62
C ALA A 14 -24.47 34.45 39.18
N GLY A 15 -23.85 35.12 38.21
CA GLY A 15 -23.82 34.71 36.82
C GLY A 15 -22.93 33.47 36.66
N CYS A 16 -23.51 32.30 36.36
CA CYS A 16 -22.77 31.13 35.91
C CYS A 16 -22.28 31.40 34.49
N GLY A 17 -21.04 31.88 34.35
CA GLY A 17 -20.30 31.87 33.10
C GLY A 17 -19.89 30.42 32.80
N GLY A 18 -20.58 29.76 31.87
CA GLY A 18 -20.17 28.48 31.36
C GLY A 18 -18.91 28.65 30.51
N ASP A 19 -17.77 28.27 31.06
CA ASP A 19 -16.54 28.04 30.29
C ASP A 19 -16.82 26.94 29.25
N ALA A 20 -16.94 27.36 27.99
CA ALA A 20 -16.86 26.42 26.86
C ALA A 20 -15.44 25.86 26.83
N GLY A 21 -15.23 24.76 27.53
CA GLY A 21 -13.96 24.04 27.57
C GLY A 21 -13.51 23.71 26.17
N THR A 22 -12.39 24.29 25.77
CA THR A 22 -11.69 23.93 24.54
C THR A 22 -11.46 22.40 24.62
N PRO A 23 -11.90 21.61 23.60
CA PRO A 23 -11.68 20.16 23.63
C PRO A 23 -10.19 19.90 23.73
N ALA A 24 -9.78 19.13 24.74
CA ALA A 24 -8.41 18.72 24.91
C ALA A 24 -7.91 18.03 23.63
N PRO A 25 -6.70 18.31 23.18
CA PRO A 25 -6.13 17.65 22.00
C PRO A 25 -6.17 16.15 22.24
N LYS A 26 -6.84 15.41 21.34
CA LYS A 26 -6.92 13.96 21.38
C LYS A 26 -5.49 13.43 21.39
N ALA A 27 -5.09 12.77 22.47
CA ALA A 27 -3.74 12.21 22.60
C ALA A 27 -3.45 11.38 21.33
N ALA A 28 -2.37 11.71 20.64
CA ALA A 28 -1.93 10.95 19.49
C ALA A 28 -1.62 9.53 19.98
N SER A 29 -2.40 8.56 19.53
CA SER A 29 -2.11 7.16 19.84
C SER A 29 -0.80 6.78 19.17
N THR A 30 0.13 6.19 19.91
CA THR A 30 1.38 5.67 19.33
C THR A 30 1.04 4.77 18.14
N PRO A 31 1.63 5.00 16.96
CA PRO A 31 1.39 4.15 15.80
C PRO A 31 1.73 2.68 16.13
N PRO A 32 0.94 1.70 15.67
CA PRO A 32 1.21 0.30 15.96
C PRO A 32 2.56 -0.14 15.38
N ALA A 33 3.29 -0.94 16.16
CA ALA A 33 4.53 -1.59 15.78
C ALA A 33 4.66 -2.92 16.52
N GLY A 34 4.93 -4.00 15.80
CA GLY A 34 5.14 -5.32 16.40
C GLY A 34 4.64 -6.46 15.54
N THR A 35 4.70 -7.66 16.09
CA THR A 35 4.21 -8.89 15.47
C THR A 35 2.83 -9.22 16.02
N PHE A 36 1.89 -9.52 15.12
CA PHE A 36 0.50 -9.86 15.44
C PHE A 36 0.20 -11.25 14.92
N ASP A 37 -0.57 -12.02 15.69
CA ASP A 37 -1.05 -13.33 15.24
C ASP A 37 -2.10 -13.18 14.13
N VAL A 38 -1.78 -13.70 12.96
CA VAL A 38 -2.65 -13.79 11.80
C VAL A 38 -2.86 -15.27 11.50
N ASP A 39 -4.00 -15.80 11.90
CA ASP A 39 -4.41 -17.19 11.66
C ASP A 39 -3.36 -18.26 12.03
N GLY A 40 -2.67 -18.03 13.19
CA GLY A 40 -1.73 -18.97 13.77
C GLY A 40 -0.27 -18.76 13.33
N HIS A 41 0.08 -17.66 12.67
CA HIS A 41 1.47 -17.26 12.43
C HIS A 41 1.67 -15.75 12.68
N GLY A 42 2.86 -15.41 13.18
CA GLY A 42 3.21 -14.04 13.51
C GLY A 42 3.56 -13.20 12.29
N MET A 43 2.86 -12.10 12.06
CA MET A 43 3.18 -11.14 11.01
C MET A 43 3.55 -9.78 11.60
N PHE A 44 4.66 -9.21 11.09
CA PHE A 44 5.19 -7.93 11.53
C PHE A 44 4.59 -6.78 10.74
N ILE A 45 4.22 -5.70 11.46
CA ILE A 45 3.84 -4.41 10.88
C ILE A 45 4.43 -3.28 11.73
N GLU A 46 4.87 -2.20 11.09
CA GLU A 46 5.32 -0.98 11.75
C GLU A 46 4.74 0.25 11.05
N CYS A 47 4.03 1.09 11.81
CA CYS A 47 3.50 2.35 11.30
C CYS A 47 4.27 3.56 11.86
N LYS A 48 4.38 4.62 11.07
CA LYS A 48 4.98 5.93 11.45
C LYS A 48 4.12 7.07 10.94
N GLY A 49 4.26 8.24 11.56
CA GLY A 49 3.47 9.43 11.21
C GLY A 49 2.03 9.34 11.67
N ASP A 50 1.28 10.38 11.38
CA ASP A 50 -0.11 10.57 11.82
C ASP A 50 -1.00 11.04 10.66
N GLY A 51 -2.32 10.87 10.85
CA GLY A 51 -3.33 11.34 9.90
C GLY A 51 -3.86 10.22 9.00
N ALA A 52 -4.83 10.63 8.16
CA ALA A 52 -5.52 9.76 7.21
C ALA A 52 -5.47 10.36 5.79
N PRO A 53 -5.63 9.54 4.75
CA PRO A 53 -5.67 8.08 4.79
C PRO A 53 -4.34 7.47 5.24
N THR A 54 -4.35 6.26 5.78
CA THR A 54 -3.12 5.51 6.07
C THR A 54 -2.55 4.95 4.78
N VAL A 55 -1.27 5.21 4.52
CA VAL A 55 -0.55 4.57 3.41
C VAL A 55 -0.05 3.20 3.87
N VAL A 56 -0.36 2.15 3.12
CA VAL A 56 0.16 0.79 3.32
C VAL A 56 1.15 0.49 2.22
N LEU A 57 2.39 0.17 2.61
CA LEU A 57 3.50 -0.12 1.69
C LEU A 57 3.66 -1.62 1.54
N GLU A 58 3.60 -2.12 0.31
CA GLU A 58 3.73 -3.53 -0.02
C GLU A 58 4.88 -3.79 -0.99
N SER A 59 5.76 -4.70 -0.62
CA SER A 59 7.04 -4.96 -1.32
C SER A 59 6.90 -5.96 -2.47
N GLY A 60 7.92 -6.05 -3.30
CA GLY A 60 8.04 -7.04 -4.37
C GLY A 60 8.23 -8.48 -3.86
N LEU A 61 8.27 -9.43 -4.78
CA LEU A 61 8.48 -10.84 -4.48
C LEU A 61 9.86 -11.08 -3.88
N GLY A 62 9.91 -11.72 -2.70
CA GLY A 62 11.15 -12.13 -2.04
C GLY A 62 12.03 -10.98 -1.55
N VAL A 63 11.47 -9.76 -1.43
CA VAL A 63 12.20 -8.56 -0.98
C VAL A 63 11.63 -8.07 0.34
N ASP A 64 12.51 -7.79 1.31
CA ASP A 64 12.06 -7.24 2.60
C ASP A 64 11.52 -5.82 2.47
N SER A 65 10.53 -5.50 3.32
CA SER A 65 9.83 -4.23 3.23
C SER A 65 10.69 -3.05 3.70
N THR A 66 11.59 -3.29 4.66
CA THR A 66 12.43 -2.23 5.22
C THR A 66 13.42 -1.70 4.20
N SER A 67 14.09 -2.57 3.43
CA SER A 67 15.02 -2.14 2.38
C SER A 67 14.29 -1.48 1.21
N THR A 68 13.21 -2.10 0.72
CA THR A 68 12.42 -1.57 -0.40
C THR A 68 11.96 -0.12 -0.13
N TRP A 69 11.48 0.15 1.07
CA TRP A 69 10.83 1.42 1.41
C TRP A 69 11.68 2.34 2.29
N ALA A 70 12.98 2.04 2.44
CA ALA A 70 13.89 2.77 3.34
C ALA A 70 13.87 4.29 3.15
N ALA A 71 13.92 4.76 1.90
CA ALA A 71 13.91 6.18 1.57
C ALA A 71 12.50 6.78 1.49
N VAL A 72 11.51 5.99 1.09
CA VAL A 72 10.12 6.44 0.87
C VAL A 72 9.38 6.64 2.19
N ARG A 73 9.44 5.65 3.10
CA ARG A 73 8.66 5.64 4.34
C ARG A 73 8.86 6.89 5.21
N PRO A 74 10.09 7.33 5.52
CA PRO A 74 10.30 8.52 6.34
C PRO A 74 9.74 9.81 5.70
N ALA A 75 9.77 9.89 4.37
CA ALA A 75 9.24 11.02 3.63
C ALA A 75 7.70 11.05 3.65
N VAL A 76 7.05 9.89 3.52
CA VAL A 76 5.59 9.76 3.59
C VAL A 76 5.09 10.02 5.01
N ALA A 77 5.80 9.55 6.04
CA ALA A 77 5.45 9.78 7.44
C ALA A 77 5.35 11.26 7.85
N ARG A 78 5.94 12.18 7.07
CA ARG A 78 5.85 13.63 7.32
C ARG A 78 4.49 14.24 6.98
N PHE A 79 3.65 13.57 6.19
CA PHE A 79 2.37 14.14 5.75
C PHE A 79 1.15 13.24 5.95
N THR A 80 1.34 11.96 6.28
CA THR A 80 0.27 11.03 6.65
C THR A 80 0.83 9.85 7.44
N ARG A 81 -0.04 9.04 8.06
CA ARG A 81 0.38 7.75 8.61
C ARG A 81 0.79 6.81 7.49
N VAL A 82 1.89 6.11 7.68
CA VAL A 82 2.39 5.10 6.75
C VAL A 82 2.77 3.85 7.52
N CYS A 83 2.33 2.70 7.04
CA CYS A 83 2.66 1.39 7.59
C CYS A 83 3.42 0.59 6.53
N LEU A 84 4.48 -0.08 6.94
CA LEU A 84 5.07 -1.19 6.20
C LEU A 84 4.82 -2.48 6.98
N TYR A 85 4.79 -3.59 6.30
CA TYR A 85 4.67 -4.90 6.90
C TYR A 85 5.53 -5.90 6.13
N ASP A 86 5.91 -6.96 6.80
CA ASP A 86 6.59 -8.07 6.15
C ASP A 86 5.56 -9.16 5.85
N ARG A 87 5.47 -9.59 4.59
CA ARG A 87 4.61 -10.73 4.24
C ARG A 87 5.11 -11.99 4.96
N ALA A 88 4.21 -12.95 5.16
CA ALA A 88 4.54 -14.20 5.81
C ALA A 88 5.74 -14.90 5.12
N GLY A 89 6.72 -15.31 5.91
CA GLY A 89 8.00 -15.86 5.47
C GLY A 89 9.08 -14.83 5.15
N MET A 90 8.80 -13.53 5.34
CA MET A 90 9.78 -12.45 5.10
C MET A 90 10.22 -11.79 6.39
N ALA A 91 11.50 -11.46 6.45
CA ALA A 91 12.15 -10.64 7.50
C ALA A 91 11.67 -10.99 8.93
N ALA A 92 10.82 -10.17 9.55
CA ALA A 92 10.34 -10.35 10.91
C ALA A 92 9.01 -11.13 11.00
N SER A 93 8.47 -11.58 9.88
CA SER A 93 7.24 -12.40 9.84
C SER A 93 7.54 -13.88 9.74
N GLU A 94 6.78 -14.69 10.48
CA GLU A 94 6.85 -16.14 10.41
C GLU A 94 6.34 -16.67 9.06
N PRO A 95 6.76 -17.88 8.63
CA PRO A 95 6.21 -18.51 7.43
C PRO A 95 4.70 -18.73 7.55
N GLY A 96 3.97 -18.37 6.50
CA GLY A 96 2.53 -18.61 6.41
C GLY A 96 2.18 -19.95 5.75
N PRO A 97 0.89 -20.31 5.75
CA PRO A 97 0.40 -21.50 5.08
C PRO A 97 0.55 -21.41 3.55
N LYS A 98 0.56 -22.55 2.90
CA LYS A 98 0.52 -22.64 1.43
C LYS A 98 -0.89 -22.97 0.96
N PRO A 99 -1.27 -22.59 -0.26
CA PRO A 99 -0.48 -21.90 -1.28
C PRO A 99 -0.24 -20.40 -0.96
N ARG A 100 0.85 -19.83 -1.52
CA ARG A 100 1.19 -18.40 -1.37
C ARG A 100 0.70 -17.61 -2.59
N THR A 101 -0.61 -17.48 -2.72
CA THR A 101 -1.25 -16.71 -3.81
C THR A 101 -1.57 -15.28 -3.39
N SER A 102 -1.88 -14.41 -4.35
CA SER A 102 -2.31 -13.03 -4.06
C SER A 102 -3.53 -12.98 -3.14
N GLU A 103 -4.52 -13.86 -3.32
CA GLU A 103 -5.69 -13.97 -2.44
C GLU A 103 -5.29 -14.29 -0.99
N ALA A 104 -4.38 -15.27 -0.79
CA ALA A 104 -3.88 -15.57 0.54
C ALA A 104 -3.13 -14.38 1.17
N MET A 105 -2.28 -13.70 0.37
CA MET A 105 -1.50 -12.54 0.85
C MET A 105 -2.39 -11.34 1.17
N THR A 106 -3.43 -11.06 0.37
CA THR A 106 -4.36 -9.95 0.63
C THR A 106 -5.25 -10.22 1.84
N ALA A 107 -5.70 -11.46 2.02
CA ALA A 107 -6.45 -11.86 3.21
C ALA A 107 -5.61 -11.71 4.49
N GLU A 108 -4.34 -12.15 4.46
CA GLU A 108 -3.39 -11.96 5.57
C GLU A 108 -3.17 -10.48 5.87
N LEU A 109 -2.97 -9.63 4.85
CA LEU A 109 -2.81 -8.19 5.03
C LEU A 109 -4.04 -7.56 5.68
N HIS A 110 -5.25 -7.90 5.20
CA HIS A 110 -6.49 -7.38 5.77
C HIS A 110 -6.65 -7.77 7.25
N ALA A 111 -6.39 -9.04 7.57
CA ALA A 111 -6.41 -9.54 8.94
C ALA A 111 -5.35 -8.83 9.82
N LEU A 112 -4.11 -8.66 9.31
CA LEU A 112 -3.02 -7.97 10.00
C LEU A 112 -3.38 -6.52 10.33
N LEU A 113 -3.92 -5.77 9.36
CA LEU A 113 -4.37 -4.38 9.57
C LEU A 113 -5.43 -4.32 10.69
N GLY A 114 -6.40 -5.24 10.67
CA GLY A 114 -7.42 -5.35 11.70
C GLY A 114 -6.84 -5.66 13.09
N LYS A 115 -5.95 -6.65 13.21
CA LYS A 115 -5.29 -7.06 14.46
C LYS A 115 -4.39 -5.96 15.01
N ALA A 116 -3.68 -5.22 14.15
CA ALA A 116 -2.86 -4.08 14.54
C ALA A 116 -3.66 -2.82 14.86
N GLY A 117 -4.99 -2.82 14.68
CA GLY A 117 -5.85 -1.66 14.92
C GLY A 117 -5.65 -0.54 13.91
N VAL A 118 -5.08 -0.83 12.74
CA VAL A 118 -4.94 0.10 11.62
C VAL A 118 -6.27 0.16 10.88
N LYS A 119 -6.96 1.27 11.00
CA LYS A 119 -8.31 1.43 10.42
C LYS A 119 -8.27 2.09 9.06
N PRO A 120 -9.20 1.76 8.15
CA PRO A 120 -9.37 2.49 6.89
C PRO A 120 -9.77 3.96 7.17
N PRO A 121 -9.65 4.86 6.17
CA PRO A 121 -9.35 4.55 4.76
C PRO A 121 -7.86 4.37 4.49
N TYR A 122 -7.55 3.52 3.48
CA TYR A 122 -6.19 3.23 3.04
C TYR A 122 -5.86 3.87 1.69
N VAL A 123 -4.57 4.19 1.51
CA VAL A 123 -3.93 4.33 0.20
C VAL A 123 -2.90 3.20 0.11
N LEU A 124 -3.02 2.36 -0.90
CA LEU A 124 -2.09 1.25 -1.12
C LEU A 124 -0.95 1.70 -2.03
N ALA A 125 0.28 1.39 -1.66
CA ALA A 125 1.44 1.61 -2.53
C ALA A 125 2.23 0.30 -2.64
N GLY A 126 2.13 -0.36 -3.78
CA GLY A 126 2.69 -1.69 -3.99
C GLY A 126 3.72 -1.73 -5.10
N ALA A 127 4.87 -2.38 -4.83
CA ALA A 127 5.94 -2.58 -5.80
C ALA A 127 5.89 -3.99 -6.40
N SER A 128 6.02 -4.13 -7.72
CA SER A 128 6.09 -5.42 -8.41
C SER A 128 4.91 -6.33 -8.03
N LEU A 129 5.15 -7.51 -7.41
CA LEU A 129 4.10 -8.39 -6.88
C LEU A 129 3.19 -7.66 -5.89
N GLY A 130 3.75 -6.81 -5.02
CA GLY A 130 2.96 -6.00 -4.09
C GLY A 130 1.98 -5.06 -4.78
N GLY A 131 2.30 -4.59 -5.98
CA GLY A 131 1.37 -3.82 -6.80
C GLY A 131 0.20 -4.66 -7.34
N MET A 132 0.46 -5.92 -7.68
CA MET A 132 -0.58 -6.87 -8.09
C MET A 132 -1.51 -7.23 -6.91
N ASN A 133 -0.94 -7.46 -5.72
CA ASN A 133 -1.72 -7.67 -4.49
C ASN A 133 -2.54 -6.42 -4.11
N ALA A 134 -1.97 -5.22 -4.27
CA ALA A 134 -2.71 -3.98 -4.02
C ALA A 134 -3.93 -3.81 -4.95
N GLN A 135 -3.84 -4.28 -6.20
CA GLN A 135 -5.00 -4.32 -7.11
C GLN A 135 -6.09 -5.25 -6.57
N LEU A 136 -5.71 -6.46 -6.15
CA LEU A 136 -6.65 -7.44 -5.61
C LEU A 136 -7.29 -6.93 -4.32
N PHE A 137 -6.50 -6.44 -3.37
CA PHE A 137 -7.00 -5.87 -2.12
C PHE A 137 -8.01 -4.73 -2.36
N ALA A 138 -7.70 -3.83 -3.30
CA ALA A 138 -8.59 -2.73 -3.63
C ALA A 138 -9.92 -3.22 -4.25
N SER A 139 -9.88 -4.29 -5.04
CA SER A 139 -11.06 -4.90 -5.65
C SER A 139 -11.92 -5.66 -4.64
N GLU A 140 -11.29 -6.35 -3.68
CA GLU A 140 -12.00 -7.11 -2.63
C GLU A 140 -12.54 -6.21 -1.51
N HIS A 141 -11.87 -5.07 -1.22
CA HIS A 141 -12.22 -4.13 -0.15
C HIS A 141 -12.45 -2.69 -0.67
N PRO A 142 -13.35 -2.48 -1.67
CA PRO A 142 -13.48 -1.20 -2.36
C PRO A 142 -13.95 -0.05 -1.45
N GLY A 143 -14.63 -0.37 -0.34
CA GLY A 143 -15.06 0.61 0.67
C GLY A 143 -13.93 1.14 1.56
N GLU A 144 -12.83 0.40 1.66
CA GLU A 144 -11.71 0.70 2.55
C GLU A 144 -10.56 1.45 1.85
N VAL A 145 -10.45 1.33 0.52
CA VAL A 145 -9.39 1.91 -0.28
C VAL A 145 -9.83 3.25 -0.88
N LYS A 146 -8.99 4.27 -0.76
CA LYS A 146 -9.21 5.62 -1.29
C LYS A 146 -8.17 6.08 -2.30
N GLY A 147 -7.22 5.22 -2.63
CA GLY A 147 -6.24 5.47 -3.68
C GLY A 147 -5.19 4.37 -3.79
N VAL A 148 -4.57 4.28 -4.96
CA VAL A 148 -3.56 3.25 -5.25
C VAL A 148 -2.38 3.85 -6.00
N VAL A 149 -1.15 3.48 -5.60
CA VAL A 149 0.09 3.74 -6.33
C VAL A 149 0.72 2.40 -6.69
N LEU A 150 0.81 2.11 -7.96
CA LEU A 150 1.44 0.91 -8.50
C LEU A 150 2.86 1.25 -8.89
N VAL A 151 3.86 0.66 -8.21
CA VAL A 151 5.27 0.96 -8.43
C VAL A 151 5.88 -0.17 -9.25
N ASP A 152 5.98 0.05 -10.54
CA ASP A 152 6.44 -0.93 -11.54
C ASP A 152 5.81 -2.32 -11.33
N SER A 153 4.49 -2.30 -11.19
CA SER A 153 3.67 -3.43 -10.76
C SER A 153 3.67 -4.57 -11.76
N LEU A 154 3.65 -5.80 -11.26
CA LEU A 154 3.24 -6.93 -12.08
C LEU A 154 1.81 -6.72 -12.62
N HIS A 155 1.51 -7.42 -13.69
CA HIS A 155 0.20 -7.40 -14.35
C HIS A 155 -0.29 -8.84 -14.54
N PRO A 156 -1.57 -9.14 -14.32
CA PRO A 156 -2.10 -10.51 -14.39
C PRO A 156 -2.03 -11.16 -15.78
N ASP A 157 -1.67 -10.42 -16.81
CA ASP A 157 -1.43 -10.96 -18.15
C ASP A 157 0.06 -11.07 -18.51
N LEU A 158 0.96 -10.70 -17.57
CA LEU A 158 2.39 -10.66 -17.87
C LEU A 158 2.91 -12.05 -18.27
N ASP A 159 2.69 -13.07 -17.45
CA ASP A 159 3.24 -14.40 -17.69
C ASP A 159 2.75 -15.00 -19.02
N ARG A 160 1.48 -14.85 -19.31
CA ARG A 160 0.88 -15.30 -20.57
C ARG A 160 1.45 -14.60 -21.79
N ARG A 161 1.76 -13.30 -21.68
CA ARG A 161 2.21 -12.47 -22.82
C ARG A 161 3.72 -12.44 -22.99
N ILE A 162 4.49 -12.59 -21.92
CA ILE A 162 5.95 -12.51 -21.97
C ILE A 162 6.60 -13.83 -22.45
N GLU A 163 6.05 -14.97 -22.09
CA GLU A 163 6.66 -16.28 -22.40
C GLU A 163 6.92 -16.49 -23.90
N PRO A 164 5.99 -16.14 -24.82
CA PRO A 164 6.26 -16.24 -26.25
C PRO A 164 7.42 -15.37 -26.72
N LEU A 165 7.68 -14.24 -26.03
CA LEU A 165 8.75 -13.30 -26.38
C LEU A 165 10.13 -13.81 -25.92
N LEU A 166 10.18 -14.52 -24.80
CA LEU A 166 11.41 -15.07 -24.23
C LEU A 166 11.88 -16.36 -24.92
N GLY A 167 11.01 -17.03 -25.65
CA GLY A 167 11.26 -18.36 -26.19
C GLY A 167 11.39 -19.42 -25.09
N ARG A 168 11.55 -20.69 -25.47
CA ARG A 168 11.54 -21.83 -24.55
C ARG A 168 12.58 -21.74 -23.43
N ARG A 169 13.80 -21.30 -23.76
CA ARG A 169 14.90 -21.21 -22.81
C ARG A 169 14.65 -20.08 -21.79
N GLY A 170 14.40 -18.87 -22.26
CA GLY A 170 14.16 -17.73 -21.39
C GLY A 170 12.93 -17.90 -20.51
N ALA A 171 11.85 -18.47 -21.03
CA ALA A 171 10.66 -18.81 -20.24
C ALA A 171 10.98 -19.80 -19.11
N ARG A 172 11.81 -20.84 -19.38
CA ARG A 172 12.25 -21.78 -18.35
C ARG A 172 13.11 -21.12 -17.28
N GLU A 173 14.09 -20.31 -17.70
CA GLU A 173 15.00 -19.59 -16.80
C GLU A 173 14.20 -18.63 -15.89
N ARG A 174 13.24 -17.87 -16.45
CA ARG A 174 12.36 -17.01 -15.70
C ARG A 174 11.51 -17.77 -14.67
N ARG A 175 10.88 -18.87 -15.06
CA ARG A 175 10.10 -19.70 -14.11
C ARG A 175 10.95 -20.22 -12.97
N GLN A 176 12.18 -20.64 -13.26
CA GLN A 176 13.11 -21.11 -12.24
C GLN A 176 13.52 -19.97 -11.29
N ALA A 177 13.83 -18.79 -11.82
CA ALA A 177 14.20 -17.61 -11.01
C ALA A 177 13.05 -17.17 -10.09
N LEU A 178 11.82 -17.10 -10.61
CA LEU A 178 10.65 -16.73 -9.84
C LEU A 178 10.32 -17.71 -8.71
N GLY A 179 10.60 -18.99 -8.88
CA GLY A 179 10.40 -20.01 -7.84
C GLY A 179 11.49 -20.04 -6.76
N GLN A 180 12.55 -19.24 -6.90
CA GLN A 180 13.66 -19.16 -5.92
C GLN A 180 13.55 -17.88 -5.10
N ASN A 181 12.58 -17.81 -4.18
CA ASN A 181 12.38 -16.66 -3.30
C ASN A 181 12.18 -17.11 -1.84
N ALA A 182 12.46 -16.19 -0.91
CA ALA A 182 12.40 -16.47 0.52
C ALA A 182 10.97 -16.72 1.04
N GLU A 183 9.95 -16.18 0.36
CA GLU A 183 8.53 -16.32 0.76
C GLU A 183 7.98 -17.73 0.45
N GLY A 184 8.71 -18.52 -0.34
CA GLY A 184 8.26 -19.83 -0.78
C GLY A 184 7.08 -19.79 -1.77
N VAL A 185 6.91 -18.67 -2.47
CA VAL A 185 5.96 -18.51 -3.59
C VAL A 185 6.46 -19.36 -4.75
N THR A 186 5.62 -20.23 -5.25
CA THR A 186 5.94 -21.04 -6.44
C THR A 186 5.48 -20.35 -7.72
N TYR A 187 6.00 -20.80 -8.87
CA TYR A 187 5.48 -20.30 -10.15
C TYR A 187 4.00 -20.64 -10.35
N THR A 188 3.54 -21.78 -9.81
CA THR A 188 2.11 -22.15 -9.83
C THR A 188 1.27 -21.18 -9.00
N ASP A 189 1.78 -20.71 -7.85
CA ASP A 189 1.09 -19.71 -7.03
C ASP A 189 0.99 -18.37 -7.77
N LEU A 190 2.02 -17.97 -8.54
CA LEU A 190 1.97 -16.78 -9.37
C LEU A 190 0.92 -16.88 -10.47
N LEU A 191 0.84 -18.02 -11.17
CA LEU A 191 -0.20 -18.25 -12.17
C LEU A 191 -1.62 -18.21 -11.57
N ALA A 192 -1.79 -18.79 -10.37
CA ALA A 192 -3.06 -18.70 -9.64
C ALA A 192 -3.38 -17.23 -9.26
N SER A 193 -2.38 -16.48 -8.81
CA SER A 193 -2.49 -15.05 -8.51
C SER A 193 -2.91 -14.24 -9.73
N ASP A 194 -2.34 -14.54 -10.91
CA ASP A 194 -2.73 -13.90 -12.17
C ASP A 194 -4.23 -14.09 -12.45
N GLU A 195 -4.75 -15.30 -12.26
CA GLU A 195 -6.18 -15.58 -12.48
C GLU A 195 -7.07 -14.86 -11.45
N GLN A 196 -6.68 -14.89 -10.17
CA GLN A 196 -7.40 -14.22 -9.08
C GLN A 196 -7.51 -12.70 -9.34
N VAL A 197 -6.37 -12.06 -9.61
CA VAL A 197 -6.33 -10.62 -9.89
C VAL A 197 -7.10 -10.28 -11.16
N ARG A 198 -6.93 -11.06 -12.22
CA ARG A 198 -7.67 -10.85 -13.48
C ARG A 198 -9.17 -10.90 -13.28
N ALA A 199 -9.66 -11.87 -12.51
CA ALA A 199 -11.08 -12.01 -12.22
C ALA A 199 -11.65 -10.81 -11.43
N ALA A 200 -10.86 -10.28 -10.48
CA ALA A 200 -11.28 -9.19 -9.60
C ALA A 200 -11.16 -7.79 -10.22
N ARG A 201 -10.45 -7.62 -11.35
CA ARG A 201 -10.19 -6.27 -11.93
C ARG A 201 -11.45 -5.47 -12.28
N ALA A 202 -12.55 -6.13 -12.58
CA ALA A 202 -13.82 -5.46 -12.89
C ALA A 202 -14.44 -4.75 -11.66
N ASP A 203 -14.09 -5.19 -10.47
CA ASP A 203 -14.56 -4.65 -9.18
C ASP A 203 -13.63 -3.58 -8.60
N PHE A 204 -12.57 -3.22 -9.33
CA PHE A 204 -11.62 -2.19 -8.86
C PHE A 204 -12.33 -0.84 -8.67
N PRO A 205 -12.18 -0.18 -7.51
CA PRO A 205 -12.91 1.05 -7.21
C PRO A 205 -12.43 2.25 -8.04
N PRO A 206 -13.31 3.22 -8.33
CA PRO A 206 -12.96 4.43 -9.07
C PRO A 206 -12.22 5.45 -8.17
N VAL A 207 -11.02 5.08 -7.70
CA VAL A 207 -10.17 5.88 -6.81
C VAL A 207 -8.98 6.50 -7.54
N PRO A 208 -8.32 7.55 -7.02
CA PRO A 208 -7.07 8.05 -7.56
C PRO A 208 -6.05 6.92 -7.75
N LEU A 209 -5.48 6.81 -8.94
CA LEU A 209 -4.49 5.80 -9.29
C LEU A 209 -3.33 6.42 -10.06
N ILE A 210 -2.11 6.09 -9.66
CA ILE A 210 -0.88 6.39 -10.40
C ILE A 210 -0.10 5.08 -10.56
N ALA A 211 0.21 4.70 -11.80
CA ALA A 211 1.16 3.65 -12.11
C ALA A 211 2.51 4.29 -12.42
N LEU A 212 3.55 3.88 -11.71
CA LEU A 212 4.94 4.25 -12.00
C LEU A 212 5.55 3.16 -12.88
N GLU A 213 6.28 3.59 -13.89
CA GLU A 213 6.98 2.73 -14.84
C GLU A 213 8.47 3.07 -14.83
N HIS A 214 9.35 2.09 -14.86
CA HIS A 214 10.77 2.33 -14.99
C HIS A 214 11.14 2.95 -16.35
N GLY A 215 12.16 3.79 -16.38
CA GLY A 215 12.65 4.42 -17.63
C GLY A 215 13.92 3.78 -18.17
N ILE A 216 14.59 2.94 -17.40
CA ILE A 216 15.78 2.21 -17.77
C ILE A 216 15.46 0.72 -17.80
N SER A 217 15.78 0.02 -18.89
CA SER A 217 15.46 -1.39 -19.06
C SER A 217 15.74 -2.26 -17.82
N PHE A 218 14.82 -3.19 -17.57
CA PHE A 218 14.80 -4.05 -16.40
C PHE A 218 15.97 -5.06 -16.31
N GLU A 219 16.63 -5.39 -17.41
CA GLU A 219 17.67 -6.44 -17.46
C GLU A 219 18.99 -5.99 -16.84
N PRO A 220 19.31 -6.32 -15.56
CA PRO A 220 20.62 -6.02 -14.99
C PRO A 220 21.68 -6.92 -15.64
N GLY A 221 22.49 -6.35 -16.52
CA GLY A 221 23.61 -7.04 -17.17
C GLY A 221 23.25 -7.85 -18.41
N GLY A 222 22.00 -7.78 -18.90
CA GLY A 222 21.56 -8.33 -20.18
C GLY A 222 21.33 -7.24 -21.23
N GLU A 223 21.31 -7.64 -22.51
CA GLU A 223 20.83 -6.75 -23.57
C GLU A 223 19.30 -6.58 -23.40
N PRO A 224 18.79 -5.32 -23.45
CA PRO A 224 17.35 -5.09 -23.40
C PRO A 224 16.65 -5.86 -24.52
N VAL A 225 15.55 -6.54 -24.18
CA VAL A 225 14.68 -7.18 -25.16
C VAL A 225 13.57 -6.18 -25.52
N PRO A 226 13.67 -5.43 -26.65
CA PRO A 226 12.74 -4.34 -26.94
C PRO A 226 11.28 -4.75 -26.96
N SER A 227 10.97 -6.00 -27.31
CA SER A 227 9.61 -6.53 -27.29
C SER A 227 9.08 -6.75 -25.86
N VAL A 228 9.96 -7.08 -24.91
CA VAL A 228 9.61 -7.21 -23.49
C VAL A 228 9.36 -5.85 -22.87
N GLU A 229 10.24 -4.88 -23.14
CA GLU A 229 10.06 -3.49 -22.66
C GLU A 229 8.77 -2.86 -23.20
N LYS A 230 8.50 -3.05 -24.50
CA LYS A 230 7.24 -2.61 -25.11
C LYS A 230 6.03 -3.25 -24.42
N LEU A 231 6.08 -4.57 -24.20
CA LEU A 231 5.02 -5.28 -23.49
C LEU A 231 4.84 -4.71 -22.06
N TRP A 232 5.93 -4.44 -21.35
CA TRP A 232 5.88 -3.89 -19.99
C TRP A 232 5.14 -2.55 -19.99
N GLY A 233 5.51 -1.61 -20.85
CA GLY A 233 4.85 -0.31 -20.97
C GLY A 233 3.35 -0.43 -21.31
N GLU A 234 2.98 -1.37 -22.22
CA GLU A 234 1.56 -1.64 -22.52
C GLU A 234 0.81 -2.11 -21.28
N LEU A 235 1.43 -2.96 -20.43
CA LEU A 235 0.83 -3.49 -19.21
C LEU A 235 0.75 -2.42 -18.11
N GLN A 236 1.74 -1.53 -17.98
CA GLN A 236 1.64 -0.39 -17.05
C GLN A 236 0.54 0.58 -17.48
N ALA A 237 0.40 0.83 -18.77
CA ALA A 237 -0.72 1.62 -19.30
C ALA A 237 -2.09 0.96 -19.02
N ASP A 238 -2.17 -0.37 -19.07
CA ASP A 238 -3.39 -1.10 -18.72
C ASP A 238 -3.68 -1.06 -17.20
N ASN A 239 -2.65 -1.21 -16.38
CA ASN A 239 -2.76 -1.01 -14.93
C ASN A 239 -3.30 0.39 -14.58
N ALA A 240 -2.86 1.42 -15.28
CA ALA A 240 -3.38 2.77 -15.07
C ALA A 240 -4.86 2.92 -15.42
N ARG A 241 -5.37 2.15 -16.39
CA ARG A 241 -6.79 2.19 -16.80
C ARG A 241 -7.75 1.53 -15.83
N LEU A 242 -7.27 0.87 -14.77
CA LEU A 242 -8.12 0.31 -13.72
C LEU A 242 -9.05 1.34 -13.07
N SER A 243 -8.63 2.60 -13.05
CA SER A 243 -9.46 3.67 -12.49
C SER A 243 -9.61 4.84 -13.44
N PRO A 244 -10.79 5.48 -13.51
CA PRO A 244 -10.98 6.72 -14.27
C PRO A 244 -9.98 7.80 -13.83
N GLY A 245 -9.25 8.37 -14.81
CA GLY A 245 -8.21 9.37 -14.52
C GLY A 245 -6.89 8.80 -14.00
N GLY A 246 -6.76 7.48 -13.96
CA GLY A 246 -5.47 6.82 -13.70
C GLY A 246 -4.47 7.14 -14.82
N ARG A 247 -3.19 7.23 -14.46
CA ARG A 247 -2.13 7.61 -15.39
C ARG A 247 -0.83 6.91 -15.10
N VAL A 248 0.00 6.78 -16.11
CA VAL A 248 1.39 6.34 -15.99
C VAL A 248 2.30 7.56 -15.74
N VAL A 249 3.30 7.38 -14.89
CA VAL A 249 4.41 8.31 -14.68
C VAL A 249 5.71 7.52 -14.81
N VAL A 250 6.59 7.94 -15.71
CA VAL A 250 7.87 7.27 -15.95
C VAL A 250 8.93 7.78 -14.99
N ALA A 251 9.55 6.86 -14.24
CA ALA A 251 10.74 7.10 -13.43
C ALA A 251 11.98 6.98 -14.36
N ALA A 252 12.36 8.09 -14.96
CA ALA A 252 13.26 8.12 -16.12
C ALA A 252 14.70 7.65 -15.82
N LYS A 253 15.10 7.62 -14.54
CA LYS A 253 16.45 7.25 -14.07
C LYS A 253 16.45 5.95 -13.29
N SER A 254 15.34 5.22 -13.29
CA SER A 254 15.16 4.02 -12.49
C SER A 254 15.06 2.78 -13.36
N HIS A 255 15.62 1.69 -12.86
CA HIS A 255 15.26 0.33 -13.23
C HIS A 255 13.99 -0.09 -12.47
N HIS A 256 13.67 -1.39 -12.43
CA HIS A 256 12.51 -1.97 -11.76
C HIS A 256 12.35 -1.54 -10.28
N ARG A 257 13.43 -1.21 -9.58
CA ARG A 257 13.43 -0.87 -8.15
C ARG A 257 13.21 0.63 -7.92
N ILE A 258 12.14 1.20 -8.47
CA ILE A 258 11.87 2.66 -8.46
C ILE A 258 11.88 3.25 -7.05
N ALA A 259 11.40 2.51 -6.04
CA ALA A 259 11.38 2.99 -4.66
C ALA A 259 12.77 3.20 -4.06
N GLU A 260 13.79 2.56 -4.62
CA GLU A 260 15.20 2.68 -4.23
C GLU A 260 15.96 3.65 -5.12
N ASP A 261 15.75 3.57 -6.44
CA ASP A 261 16.48 4.36 -7.43
C ASP A 261 15.99 5.82 -7.50
N GLU A 262 14.66 6.03 -7.51
CA GLU A 262 14.02 7.36 -7.57
C GLU A 262 12.91 7.49 -6.50
N PRO A 263 13.24 7.43 -5.20
CA PRO A 263 12.26 7.50 -4.12
C PRO A 263 11.39 8.75 -4.15
N ASP A 264 11.92 9.88 -4.63
CA ASP A 264 11.16 11.13 -4.70
C ASP A 264 9.98 11.05 -5.69
N VAL A 265 10.13 10.30 -6.78
CA VAL A 265 9.04 10.04 -7.73
C VAL A 265 7.91 9.26 -7.05
N VAL A 266 8.26 8.24 -6.26
CA VAL A 266 7.30 7.44 -5.49
C VAL A 266 6.61 8.28 -4.41
N VAL A 267 7.38 9.04 -3.64
CA VAL A 267 6.84 9.96 -2.60
C VAL A 267 5.90 10.99 -3.22
N GLY A 268 6.25 11.55 -4.37
CA GLY A 268 5.41 12.49 -5.11
C GLY A 268 4.09 11.88 -5.58
N ALA A 269 4.13 10.65 -6.08
CA ALA A 269 2.94 9.90 -6.49
C ALA A 269 2.03 9.61 -5.29
N ILE A 270 2.59 9.09 -4.19
CA ILE A 270 1.84 8.82 -2.95
C ILE A 270 1.21 10.11 -2.41
N ARG A 271 1.96 11.21 -2.33
CA ARG A 271 1.46 12.50 -1.87
C ARG A 271 0.25 12.94 -2.70
N LYS A 272 0.35 12.89 -4.01
CA LYS A 272 -0.73 13.31 -4.91
C LYS A 272 -1.98 12.45 -4.73
N VAL A 273 -1.83 11.13 -4.59
CA VAL A 273 -2.96 10.22 -4.35
C VAL A 273 -3.59 10.49 -2.98
N VAL A 274 -2.78 10.70 -1.93
CA VAL A 274 -3.28 11.05 -0.58
C VAL A 274 -4.05 12.38 -0.59
N GLU A 275 -3.55 13.41 -1.29
CA GLU A 275 -4.22 14.71 -1.41
C GLU A 275 -5.56 14.57 -2.15
N GLN A 276 -5.61 13.82 -3.23
CA GLN A 276 -6.85 13.55 -3.96
C GLN A 276 -7.85 12.74 -3.12
N ALA A 277 -7.37 11.77 -2.33
CA ALA A 277 -8.20 10.97 -1.43
C ALA A 277 -8.81 11.82 -0.29
N ARG A 278 -8.14 12.87 0.16
CA ARG A 278 -8.63 13.82 1.18
C ARG A 278 -9.68 14.78 0.65
N GLY A 279 -9.64 15.09 -0.64
CA GLY A 279 -10.57 16.03 -1.29
C GLY A 279 -11.87 15.39 -1.80
N ARG A 280 -12.07 14.10 -1.59
CA ARG A 280 -13.25 13.34 -2.04
C ARG A 280 -14.18 12.95 -0.90
#